data_49316ae89a7c7da1e48af9da8ac0099d
#
_entry.id   49316ae89a7c7da1e48af9da8ac0099d
#
_cell.length_a   1.000
_cell.length_b   1.000
_cell.length_c   1.000
_cell.angle_alpha   90.00
_cell.angle_beta   90.00
_cell.angle_gamma   90.00
#
_symmetry.space_group_name_H-M   'P 1'
#
loop_
_entity.id
_entity.type
_entity.pdbx_description
1 polymer ?
#
loop_
_entity_poly.entity_id
_entity_poly.type
_entity_poly.pdbx_seq_one_letter_code
_entity_poly.pdbx_strand_id
1 'polypeptide(L)'
;MNNTFSFIILRHVNNSKTNLYWNKCYDCIRTLYKKIHIYIIDDNSIYKPLRIGKKLQNTTIINSIFHKQRGELLPYYYFYTLKFSDNVIILHDSVFIHKKIHNKYIKTKKYVFIWHAEHKWDPNVEIENILRKLSNSKKLINIFMNKNKWNVCFGGMSIINLKFIEKLFNNNNYLFTLLSEINNRKKRQAFERIISILLTSVDKSDFYSVNGDINNSGCWFSKYEKYNNLNYFKKNMYKISSGR
;
A
#
# COMPACT_ATOMS: atom_id res chain seq x y z
N MET A 1 -23.97 -9.71 -7.86
CA MET A 1 -22.88 -8.89 -8.45
C MET A 1 -21.57 -9.63 -8.23
N ASN A 2 -20.83 -9.93 -9.29
CA ASN A 2 -19.50 -10.53 -9.15
C ASN A 2 -18.58 -9.51 -8.52
N ASN A 3 -18.06 -9.80 -7.34
CA ASN A 3 -17.15 -8.94 -6.59
C ASN A 3 -15.86 -8.74 -7.40
N THR A 4 -15.70 -7.59 -8.03
CA THR A 4 -14.56 -7.29 -8.89
C THR A 4 -13.37 -6.84 -8.03
N PHE A 5 -12.15 -7.19 -8.44
CA PHE A 5 -10.95 -6.65 -7.80
C PHE A 5 -9.89 -6.26 -8.82
N SER A 6 -9.00 -5.39 -8.43
CA SER A 6 -7.86 -4.95 -9.23
C SER A 6 -6.61 -4.80 -8.38
N PHE A 7 -5.46 -4.68 -9.02
CA PHE A 7 -4.21 -4.32 -8.37
C PHE A 7 -3.91 -2.83 -8.54
N ILE A 8 -3.32 -2.24 -7.53
CA ILE A 8 -2.63 -0.95 -7.60
C ILE A 8 -1.15 -1.19 -7.33
N ILE A 9 -0.30 -0.76 -8.25
CA ILE A 9 1.15 -0.68 -8.06
C ILE A 9 1.51 0.79 -7.82
N LEU A 10 1.95 1.13 -6.63
CA LEU A 10 2.56 2.44 -6.35
C LEU A 10 3.98 2.43 -6.89
N ARG A 11 4.24 3.23 -7.90
CA ARG A 11 5.52 3.31 -8.61
C ARG A 11 6.22 4.65 -8.36
N HIS A 12 7.53 4.59 -8.14
CA HIS A 12 8.41 5.74 -8.20
C HIS A 12 9.80 5.31 -8.65
N VAL A 13 10.18 5.65 -9.88
CA VAL A 13 11.45 5.24 -10.50
C VAL A 13 12.50 6.33 -10.35
N ASN A 14 13.63 6.00 -9.69
CA ASN A 14 14.74 6.91 -9.48
C ASN A 14 15.97 6.58 -10.34
N ASN A 15 16.08 5.32 -10.78
CA ASN A 15 17.23 4.80 -11.50
C ASN A 15 16.87 3.47 -12.20
N SER A 16 17.83 2.87 -12.89
CA SER A 16 17.66 1.59 -13.59
C SER A 16 17.25 0.44 -12.67
N LYS A 17 17.74 0.40 -11.43
CA LYS A 17 17.41 -0.64 -10.44
C LYS A 17 15.94 -0.56 -10.02
N THR A 18 15.44 0.62 -9.68
CA THR A 18 14.03 0.81 -9.35
C THR A 18 13.13 0.64 -10.58
N ASN A 19 13.66 0.91 -11.79
CA ASN A 19 12.97 0.56 -13.04
C ASN A 19 12.81 -0.96 -13.20
N LEU A 20 13.82 -1.75 -12.86
CA LEU A 20 13.72 -3.21 -12.86
C LEU A 20 12.64 -3.70 -11.88
N TYR A 21 12.52 -3.08 -10.70
CA TYR A 21 11.59 -3.53 -9.67
C TYR A 21 10.12 -3.45 -10.10
N TRP A 22 9.67 -2.30 -10.62
CA TRP A 22 8.28 -2.19 -11.03
C TRP A 22 7.94 -3.14 -12.19
N ASN A 23 8.88 -3.36 -13.12
CA ASN A 23 8.73 -4.34 -14.18
C ASN A 23 8.54 -5.75 -13.62
N LYS A 24 9.40 -6.17 -12.69
CA LYS A 24 9.32 -7.47 -12.02
C LYS A 24 8.02 -7.62 -11.22
N CYS A 25 7.62 -6.58 -10.48
CA CYS A 25 6.36 -6.56 -9.75
C CYS A 25 5.17 -6.81 -10.70
N TYR A 26 5.11 -6.04 -11.79
CA TYR A 26 4.07 -6.20 -12.81
C TYR A 26 4.07 -7.62 -13.38
N ASP A 27 5.22 -8.15 -13.78
CA ASP A 27 5.32 -9.48 -14.40
C ASP A 27 4.91 -10.60 -13.43
N CYS A 28 5.26 -10.51 -12.16
CA CYS A 28 4.82 -11.43 -11.13
C CYS A 28 3.29 -11.43 -11.00
N ILE A 29 2.67 -10.24 -10.93
CA ILE A 29 1.21 -10.12 -10.88
C ILE A 29 0.60 -10.72 -12.15
N ARG A 30 1.09 -10.35 -13.33
CA ARG A 30 0.53 -10.77 -14.61
C ARG A 30 0.64 -12.26 -14.85
N THR A 31 1.69 -12.90 -14.37
CA THR A 31 1.87 -14.36 -14.42
C THR A 31 0.75 -15.09 -13.67
N LEU A 32 0.39 -14.61 -12.48
CA LEU A 32 -0.62 -15.24 -11.63
C LEU A 32 -2.05 -14.81 -11.97
N TYR A 33 -2.22 -13.57 -12.45
CA TYR A 33 -3.50 -12.92 -12.68
C TYR A 33 -3.60 -12.37 -14.12
N LYS A 34 -3.73 -13.26 -15.09
CA LYS A 34 -3.66 -12.94 -16.53
C LYS A 34 -4.64 -11.86 -16.99
N LYS A 35 -5.86 -11.81 -16.43
CA LYS A 35 -6.97 -10.94 -16.87
C LYS A 35 -7.32 -9.81 -15.91
N ILE A 36 -6.76 -9.79 -14.69
CA ILE A 36 -7.10 -8.78 -13.69
C ILE A 36 -6.51 -7.43 -14.10
N HIS A 37 -7.27 -6.34 -13.92
CA HIS A 37 -6.79 -5.00 -14.23
C HIS A 37 -5.71 -4.55 -13.22
N ILE A 38 -4.69 -3.87 -13.71
CA ILE A 38 -3.59 -3.32 -12.92
C ILE A 38 -3.56 -1.80 -13.14
N TYR A 39 -3.69 -1.03 -12.06
CA TYR A 39 -3.46 0.40 -12.06
C TYR A 39 -2.04 0.66 -11.56
N ILE A 40 -1.23 1.35 -12.36
CA ILE A 40 0.11 1.79 -11.98
C ILE A 40 0.02 3.27 -11.66
N ILE A 41 0.14 3.63 -10.37
CA ILE A 41 0.15 5.01 -9.94
C ILE A 41 1.60 5.46 -9.85
N ASP A 42 1.99 6.40 -10.70
CA ASP A 42 3.34 6.98 -10.72
C ASP A 42 3.41 8.21 -9.82
N ASP A 43 4.19 8.11 -8.75
CA ASP A 43 4.41 9.21 -7.80
C ASP A 43 5.62 10.04 -8.20
N ASN A 44 5.53 10.73 -9.35
CA ASN A 44 6.56 11.64 -9.86
C ASN A 44 7.94 10.96 -10.00
N SER A 45 8.02 9.90 -10.78
CA SER A 45 9.28 9.25 -11.12
C SER A 45 10.27 10.26 -11.73
N ILE A 46 11.49 10.32 -11.16
CA ILE A 46 12.55 11.21 -11.64
C ILE A 46 13.40 10.58 -12.75
N TYR A 47 13.34 9.29 -12.89
CA TYR A 47 13.92 8.53 -14.00
C TYR A 47 12.79 8.01 -14.88
N LYS A 48 12.92 8.16 -16.20
CA LYS A 48 11.88 7.74 -17.16
C LYS A 48 11.54 6.26 -16.98
N PRO A 49 10.30 5.89 -16.60
CA PRO A 49 9.93 4.50 -16.45
C PRO A 49 9.90 3.81 -17.83
N LEU A 50 10.78 2.82 -18.01
CA LEU A 50 10.87 2.03 -19.23
C LEU A 50 10.31 0.63 -18.99
N ARG A 51 9.38 0.21 -19.85
CA ARG A 51 8.88 -1.17 -19.83
C ARG A 51 9.93 -2.11 -20.41
N ILE A 52 10.28 -3.16 -19.63
CA ILE A 52 11.20 -4.24 -20.02
C ILE A 52 10.35 -5.49 -20.30
N GLY A 53 10.54 -6.09 -21.49
CA GLY A 53 9.79 -7.29 -21.90
C GLY A 53 8.47 -6.97 -22.63
N LYS A 54 7.45 -7.81 -22.43
CA LYS A 54 6.16 -7.72 -23.15
C LYS A 54 5.39 -6.44 -22.81
N LYS A 55 4.63 -5.93 -23.77
CA LYS A 55 3.73 -4.77 -23.56
C LYS A 55 2.79 -4.99 -22.37
N LEU A 56 2.43 -3.89 -21.71
CA LEU A 56 1.44 -3.91 -20.64
C LEU A 56 0.08 -4.37 -21.17
N GLN A 57 -0.60 -5.23 -20.41
CA GLN A 57 -1.93 -5.75 -20.74
C GLN A 57 -2.90 -5.43 -19.61
N ASN A 58 -4.14 -5.07 -19.92
CA ASN A 58 -5.17 -4.70 -18.96
C ASN A 58 -4.60 -3.79 -17.85
N THR A 59 -3.98 -2.69 -18.26
CA THR A 59 -3.22 -1.82 -17.38
C THR A 59 -3.50 -0.36 -17.70
N THR A 60 -3.76 0.42 -16.68
CA THR A 60 -3.86 1.89 -16.75
C THR A 60 -2.71 2.49 -15.95
N ILE A 61 -2.00 3.45 -16.56
CA ILE A 61 -0.98 4.24 -15.86
C ILE A 61 -1.62 5.57 -15.47
N ILE A 62 -1.52 5.94 -14.20
CA ILE A 62 -2.00 7.20 -13.64
C ILE A 62 -0.78 7.96 -13.15
N ASN A 63 -0.46 9.08 -13.78
CA ASN A 63 0.57 9.97 -13.27
C ASN A 63 -0.01 10.87 -12.18
N SER A 64 0.69 10.97 -11.06
CA SER A 64 0.27 11.82 -9.95
C SER A 64 0.14 13.28 -10.39
N ILE A 65 -0.99 13.90 -10.03
CA ILE A 65 -1.20 15.34 -10.26
C ILE A 65 -0.53 16.23 -9.20
N PHE A 66 0.04 15.62 -8.16
CA PHE A 66 0.66 16.34 -7.05
C PHE A 66 2.14 16.58 -7.33
N HIS A 67 2.60 17.83 -7.20
CA HIS A 67 4.00 18.20 -7.46
C HIS A 67 5.01 17.59 -6.49
N LYS A 68 4.58 17.28 -5.25
CA LYS A 68 5.40 16.60 -4.24
C LYS A 68 4.92 15.17 -4.08
N GLN A 69 5.86 14.26 -3.86
CA GLN A 69 5.56 12.87 -3.60
C GLN A 69 4.61 12.70 -2.41
N ARG A 70 3.54 11.95 -2.62
CA ARG A 70 2.55 11.58 -1.59
C ARG A 70 2.68 10.12 -1.17
N GLY A 71 3.43 9.32 -1.93
CA GLY A 71 3.75 7.94 -1.63
C GLY A 71 2.51 7.10 -1.36
N GLU A 72 2.53 6.46 -0.22
CA GLU A 72 1.55 5.48 0.25
C GLU A 72 0.11 6.02 0.34
N LEU A 73 -0.09 7.34 0.34
CA LEU A 73 -1.41 7.97 0.32
C LEU A 73 -2.10 7.86 -1.05
N LEU A 74 -1.32 7.91 -2.16
CA LEU A 74 -1.88 7.99 -3.51
C LEU A 74 -2.77 6.79 -3.89
N PRO A 75 -2.43 5.54 -3.59
CA PRO A 75 -3.32 4.41 -3.85
C PRO A 75 -4.71 4.57 -3.23
N TYR A 76 -4.80 5.05 -2.01
CA TYR A 76 -6.07 5.30 -1.32
C TYR A 76 -6.84 6.47 -1.94
N TYR A 77 -6.13 7.55 -2.30
CA TYR A 77 -6.72 8.70 -2.98
C TYR A 77 -7.33 8.31 -4.32
N TYR A 78 -6.56 7.68 -5.22
CA TYR A 78 -7.06 7.33 -6.55
C TYR A 78 -8.12 6.23 -6.49
N PHE A 79 -8.04 5.29 -5.57
CA PHE A 79 -9.08 4.29 -5.40
C PHE A 79 -10.40 4.91 -4.97
N TYR A 80 -10.36 5.82 -3.98
CA TYR A 80 -11.55 6.53 -3.51
C TYR A 80 -12.16 7.43 -4.59
N THR A 81 -11.35 8.15 -5.34
CA THR A 81 -11.82 9.11 -6.34
C THR A 81 -12.31 8.47 -7.64
N LEU A 82 -11.65 7.41 -8.10
CA LEU A 82 -11.95 6.76 -9.39
C LEU A 82 -12.85 5.53 -9.29
N LYS A 83 -12.99 4.93 -8.12
CA LYS A 83 -13.96 3.84 -7.80
C LYS A 83 -13.96 2.66 -8.79
N PHE A 84 -12.84 2.27 -9.30
CA PHE A 84 -12.69 1.39 -10.46
C PHE A 84 -12.89 -0.11 -10.20
N SER A 85 -13.09 -0.53 -8.96
CA SER A 85 -13.42 -1.94 -8.59
C SER A 85 -14.03 -2.00 -7.19
N ASP A 86 -14.61 -3.15 -6.80
CA ASP A 86 -15.15 -3.33 -5.46
C ASP A 86 -14.05 -3.46 -4.40
N ASN A 87 -12.93 -4.11 -4.76
CA ASN A 87 -11.77 -4.28 -3.89
C ASN A 87 -10.49 -3.98 -4.64
N VAL A 88 -9.48 -3.45 -3.94
CA VAL A 88 -8.13 -3.29 -4.50
C VAL A 88 -7.09 -3.97 -3.64
N ILE A 89 -6.03 -4.45 -4.31
CA ILE A 89 -4.82 -4.95 -3.70
C ILE A 89 -3.73 -3.92 -3.96
N ILE A 90 -3.31 -3.20 -2.91
CA ILE A 90 -2.32 -2.12 -2.98
C ILE A 90 -0.95 -2.71 -2.69
N LEU A 91 -0.02 -2.56 -3.63
CA LEU A 91 1.37 -3.01 -3.52
C LEU A 91 2.35 -1.89 -3.92
N HIS A 92 3.53 -1.92 -3.33
CA HIS A 92 4.66 -1.17 -3.87
C HIS A 92 5.27 -1.88 -5.08
N ASP A 93 5.88 -1.13 -5.96
CA ASP A 93 6.61 -1.60 -7.14
C ASP A 93 7.81 -2.53 -6.85
N SER A 94 8.20 -2.65 -5.60
CA SER A 94 9.25 -3.55 -5.12
C SER A 94 8.71 -4.75 -4.32
N VAL A 95 7.46 -5.13 -4.57
CA VAL A 95 6.84 -6.37 -4.06
C VAL A 95 6.70 -7.37 -5.19
N PHE A 96 7.15 -8.60 -4.97
CA PHE A 96 7.09 -9.69 -5.94
C PHE A 96 6.24 -10.82 -5.40
N ILE A 97 5.11 -11.10 -6.08
CA ILE A 97 4.18 -12.16 -5.69
C ILE A 97 4.49 -13.45 -6.45
N HIS A 98 4.48 -14.58 -5.75
CA HIS A 98 4.81 -15.90 -6.30
C HIS A 98 3.67 -16.90 -6.18
N LYS A 99 2.68 -16.62 -5.32
CA LYS A 99 1.45 -17.43 -5.18
C LYS A 99 0.25 -16.51 -5.15
N LYS A 100 -0.88 -17.02 -5.64
CA LYS A 100 -2.14 -16.27 -5.58
C LYS A 100 -2.54 -15.96 -4.14
N ILE A 101 -3.06 -14.78 -3.92
CA ILE A 101 -3.64 -14.38 -2.64
C ILE A 101 -4.94 -15.16 -2.45
N HIS A 102 -5.15 -15.69 -1.26
CA HIS A 102 -6.34 -16.47 -0.97
C HIS A 102 -7.60 -15.60 -1.08
N ASN A 103 -8.65 -16.14 -1.71
CA ASN A 103 -9.91 -15.44 -2.00
C ASN A 103 -10.59 -14.85 -0.75
N LYS A 104 -10.42 -15.46 0.43
CA LYS A 104 -10.98 -14.93 1.69
C LYS A 104 -10.50 -13.51 1.99
N TYR A 105 -9.23 -13.18 1.66
CA TYR A 105 -8.69 -11.83 1.83
C TYR A 105 -9.17 -10.89 0.73
N ILE A 106 -9.17 -11.36 -0.55
CA ILE A 106 -9.59 -10.55 -1.69
C ILE A 106 -11.06 -10.13 -1.56
N LYS A 107 -11.93 -10.99 -1.01
CA LYS A 107 -13.36 -10.74 -0.83
C LYS A 107 -13.71 -10.02 0.48
N THR A 108 -12.73 -9.45 1.18
CA THR A 108 -13.00 -8.69 2.41
C THR A 108 -14.04 -7.59 2.15
N LYS A 109 -14.87 -7.33 3.15
CA LYS A 109 -15.81 -6.19 3.17
C LYS A 109 -15.24 -4.97 3.89
N LYS A 110 -14.04 -5.11 4.46
CA LYS A 110 -13.31 -4.09 5.21
C LYS A 110 -11.93 -3.86 4.60
N TYR A 111 -10.90 -4.26 5.31
CA TYR A 111 -9.51 -4.21 4.86
C TYR A 111 -8.70 -5.36 5.46
N VAL A 112 -7.56 -5.67 4.84
CA VAL A 112 -6.55 -6.60 5.35
C VAL A 112 -5.19 -6.06 4.95
N PHE A 113 -4.24 -5.95 5.87
CA PHE A 113 -2.89 -5.52 5.52
C PHE A 113 -2.16 -6.62 4.74
N ILE A 114 -1.29 -6.25 3.81
CA ILE A 114 -0.40 -7.22 3.16
C ILE A 114 0.61 -7.75 4.19
N TRP A 115 1.26 -6.84 4.90
CA TRP A 115 2.04 -7.10 6.11
C TRP A 115 1.68 -6.09 7.18
N HIS A 116 1.77 -6.50 8.42
CA HIS A 116 1.83 -5.57 9.53
C HIS A 116 3.27 -5.44 10.07
N ALA A 117 3.50 -4.46 10.91
CA ALA A 117 4.73 -4.31 11.68
C ALA A 117 4.41 -3.90 13.12
N GLU A 118 5.34 -4.18 14.02
CA GLU A 118 5.30 -3.72 15.40
C GLU A 118 5.64 -2.21 15.51
N HIS A 119 5.40 -1.63 16.68
CA HIS A 119 5.54 -0.20 16.98
C HIS A 119 6.96 0.27 17.30
N LYS A 120 8.00 -0.51 17.01
CA LYS A 120 9.39 -0.23 17.39
C LYS A 120 9.97 1.06 16.78
N TRP A 121 9.47 1.47 15.62
CA TRP A 121 10.03 2.56 14.81
C TRP A 121 8.99 3.64 14.47
N ASP A 122 8.06 3.91 15.39
CA ASP A 122 7.01 4.89 15.14
C ASP A 122 7.55 6.33 15.23
N PRO A 123 7.37 7.16 14.20
CA PRO A 123 7.66 8.58 14.26
C PRO A 123 6.53 9.30 15.03
N ASN A 124 6.49 9.09 16.36
CA ASN A 124 5.35 9.47 17.21
C ASN A 124 4.97 10.95 17.09
N VAL A 125 5.95 11.84 17.02
CA VAL A 125 5.71 13.29 16.90
C VAL A 125 4.96 13.64 15.61
N GLU A 126 5.41 13.08 14.48
CA GLU A 126 4.78 13.32 13.18
C GLU A 126 3.37 12.74 13.12
N ILE A 127 3.19 11.53 13.68
CA ILE A 127 1.88 10.87 13.72
C ILE A 127 0.92 11.74 14.53
N GLU A 128 1.29 12.11 15.74
CA GLU A 128 0.46 12.89 16.64
C GLU A 128 0.09 14.27 16.04
N ASN A 129 1.08 14.98 15.48
CA ASN A 129 0.87 16.29 14.85
C ASN A 129 -0.14 16.22 13.70
N ILE A 130 -0.09 15.16 12.88
CA ILE A 130 -1.05 14.98 11.78
C ILE A 130 -2.42 14.58 12.32
N LEU A 131 -2.50 13.63 13.27
CA LEU A 131 -3.78 13.19 13.85
C LEU A 131 -4.53 14.33 14.53
N ARG A 132 -3.83 15.26 15.18
CA ARG A 132 -4.43 16.45 15.81
C ARG A 132 -5.12 17.40 14.82
N LYS A 133 -4.70 17.40 13.54
CA LYS A 133 -5.29 18.22 12.47
C LYS A 133 -6.50 17.55 11.82
N LEU A 134 -6.73 16.26 12.06
CA LEU A 134 -7.85 15.52 11.50
C LEU A 134 -9.13 15.74 12.32
N SER A 135 -10.29 15.67 11.66
CA SER A 135 -11.57 15.58 12.34
C SER A 135 -11.58 14.38 13.30
N ASN A 136 -12.32 14.47 14.40
CA ASN A 136 -12.34 13.43 15.45
C ASN A 136 -10.95 13.12 16.08
N SER A 137 -10.05 14.11 16.12
CA SER A 137 -8.67 13.97 16.62
C SER A 137 -8.60 13.32 18.01
N LYS A 138 -9.49 13.65 18.94
CA LYS A 138 -9.53 13.03 20.28
C LYS A 138 -9.67 11.50 20.21
N LYS A 139 -10.59 11.00 19.37
CA LYS A 139 -10.78 9.55 19.16
C LYS A 139 -9.53 8.92 18.54
N LEU A 140 -8.95 9.58 17.53
CA LEU A 140 -7.78 9.08 16.82
C LEU A 140 -6.54 9.01 17.71
N ILE A 141 -6.30 10.04 18.52
CA ILE A 141 -5.22 10.08 19.52
C ILE A 141 -5.41 8.97 20.56
N ASN A 142 -6.64 8.75 21.03
CA ASN A 142 -6.90 7.65 21.98
C ASN A 142 -6.58 6.28 21.38
N ILE A 143 -6.89 6.04 20.10
CA ILE A 143 -6.50 4.82 19.41
C ILE A 143 -4.97 4.75 19.28
N PHE A 144 -4.32 5.84 18.85
CA PHE A 144 -2.87 5.94 18.69
C PHE A 144 -2.11 5.60 19.98
N MET A 145 -2.56 6.13 21.11
CA MET A 145 -1.94 5.90 22.42
C MET A 145 -2.10 4.44 22.89
N ASN A 146 -3.16 3.76 22.46
CA ASN A 146 -3.39 2.36 22.83
C ASN A 146 -2.82 1.42 21.74
N LYS A 147 -1.51 1.18 21.80
CA LYS A 147 -0.76 0.38 20.83
C LYS A 147 -1.28 -1.07 20.67
N ASN A 148 -2.00 -1.60 21.62
CA ASN A 148 -2.59 -2.94 21.53
C ASN A 148 -3.86 -3.00 20.65
N LYS A 149 -4.43 -1.85 20.28
CA LYS A 149 -5.65 -1.77 19.47
C LYS A 149 -5.40 -1.80 17.97
N TRP A 150 -4.19 -1.53 17.52
CA TRP A 150 -3.85 -1.41 16.11
C TRP A 150 -2.42 -1.88 15.83
N ASN A 151 -2.14 -2.26 14.59
CA ASN A 151 -0.81 -2.61 14.08
C ASN A 151 -0.43 -1.66 12.95
N VAL A 152 0.85 -1.48 12.68
CA VAL A 152 1.32 -0.67 11.56
C VAL A 152 0.95 -1.34 10.23
N CYS A 153 0.33 -0.61 9.31
CA CYS A 153 0.14 -1.05 7.92
C CYS A 153 1.44 -0.86 7.16
N PHE A 154 2.31 -1.87 7.12
CA PHE A 154 3.64 -1.76 6.53
C PHE A 154 3.58 -1.31 5.07
N GLY A 155 4.22 -0.17 4.77
CA GLY A 155 4.20 0.46 3.44
C GLY A 155 2.83 0.93 2.98
N GLY A 156 1.83 1.06 3.86
CA GLY A 156 0.47 1.37 3.44
C GLY A 156 -0.15 0.29 2.53
N MET A 157 0.43 -0.91 2.47
CA MET A 157 0.02 -1.97 1.57
C MET A 157 -1.12 -2.80 2.15
N SER A 158 -2.25 -2.83 1.47
CA SER A 158 -3.46 -3.47 1.95
C SER A 158 -4.34 -4.03 0.84
N ILE A 159 -5.28 -4.88 1.21
CA ILE A 159 -6.47 -5.19 0.44
C ILE A 159 -7.59 -4.40 1.09
N ILE A 160 -8.33 -3.59 0.33
CA ILE A 160 -9.38 -2.74 0.89
C ILE A 160 -10.61 -2.70 -0.01
N ASN A 161 -11.78 -2.68 0.63
CA ASN A 161 -13.07 -2.61 -0.03
C ASN A 161 -13.48 -1.15 -0.30
N LEU A 162 -14.11 -0.89 -1.46
CA LEU A 162 -14.54 0.44 -1.87
C LEU A 162 -15.53 1.07 -0.88
N LYS A 163 -16.58 0.35 -0.50
CA LYS A 163 -17.56 0.87 0.45
C LYS A 163 -16.96 1.19 1.81
N PHE A 164 -15.93 0.46 2.20
CA PHE A 164 -15.22 0.71 3.46
C PHE A 164 -14.40 2.00 3.39
N ILE A 165 -13.67 2.23 2.29
CA ILE A 165 -12.89 3.48 2.14
C ILE A 165 -13.81 4.69 1.93
N GLU A 166 -14.95 4.52 1.26
CA GLU A 166 -15.99 5.56 1.18
C GLU A 166 -16.53 5.92 2.57
N LYS A 167 -16.81 4.94 3.41
CA LYS A 167 -17.24 5.17 4.80
C LYS A 167 -16.18 5.95 5.60
N LEU A 168 -14.89 5.69 5.32
CA LEU A 168 -13.78 6.40 5.97
C LEU A 168 -13.70 7.87 5.53
N PHE A 169 -13.81 8.15 4.23
CA PHE A 169 -13.51 9.47 3.69
C PHE A 169 -14.74 10.38 3.49
N ASN A 170 -15.95 9.83 3.23
CA ASN A 170 -17.14 10.65 2.98
C ASN A 170 -17.57 11.47 4.20
N ASN A 171 -17.44 10.92 5.40
CA ASN A 171 -17.94 11.54 6.62
C ASN A 171 -16.87 12.37 7.36
N ASN A 172 -15.67 12.46 6.81
CA ASN A 172 -14.53 13.10 7.46
C ASN A 172 -13.65 13.79 6.42
N ASN A 173 -13.17 14.97 6.74
CA ASN A 173 -12.27 15.71 5.85
C ASN A 173 -10.83 15.18 5.88
N TYR A 174 -10.66 13.86 6.14
CA TYR A 174 -9.34 13.25 6.31
C TYR A 174 -8.48 13.37 5.05
N LEU A 175 -9.07 13.04 3.89
CA LEU A 175 -8.31 12.96 2.65
C LEU A 175 -7.69 14.30 2.27
N PHE A 176 -8.43 15.39 2.37
CA PHE A 176 -7.94 16.75 2.09
C PHE A 176 -6.77 17.13 3.00
N THR A 177 -6.94 16.93 4.33
CA THR A 177 -5.88 17.21 5.31
C THR A 177 -4.65 16.35 5.07
N LEU A 178 -4.82 15.04 4.78
CA LEU A 178 -3.69 14.15 4.49
C LEU A 178 -2.94 14.56 3.22
N LEU A 179 -3.64 14.96 2.17
CA LEU A 179 -2.99 15.45 0.94
C LEU A 179 -2.15 16.71 1.15
N SER A 180 -2.54 17.59 2.06
CA SER A 180 -1.74 18.76 2.42
C SER A 180 -0.54 18.42 3.30
N GLU A 181 -0.72 17.50 4.25
CA GLU A 181 0.30 17.17 5.26
C GLU A 181 1.36 16.19 4.75
N ILE A 182 0.96 15.13 4.01
CA ILE A 182 1.88 14.07 3.57
C ILE A 182 2.67 14.56 2.33
N ASN A 183 3.81 15.18 2.55
CA ASN A 183 4.59 15.84 1.48
C ASN A 183 6.11 15.61 1.55
N ASN A 184 6.57 14.73 2.43
CA ASN A 184 7.98 14.35 2.56
C ASN A 184 8.12 12.92 3.09
N ARG A 185 9.35 12.37 3.04
CA ARG A 185 9.63 10.98 3.43
C ARG A 185 9.18 10.64 4.86
N LYS A 186 9.47 11.51 5.83
CA LYS A 186 9.14 11.26 7.25
C LYS A 186 7.63 11.19 7.48
N LYS A 187 6.88 12.10 6.85
CA LYS A 187 5.41 12.09 6.90
C LYS A 187 4.80 10.92 6.12
N ARG A 188 5.41 10.45 5.03
CA ARG A 188 4.98 9.22 4.36
C ARG A 188 5.16 7.98 5.25
N GLN A 189 6.26 7.89 6.00
CA GLN A 189 6.44 6.85 7.01
C GLN A 189 5.39 6.95 8.13
N ALA A 190 5.07 8.17 8.58
CA ALA A 190 3.99 8.39 9.54
C ALA A 190 2.62 7.93 8.97
N PHE A 191 2.39 8.11 7.66
CA PHE A 191 1.13 7.72 7.02
C PHE A 191 0.83 6.22 7.14
N GLU A 192 1.83 5.34 7.14
CA GLU A 192 1.63 3.89 7.37
C GLU A 192 0.92 3.60 8.71
N ARG A 193 1.16 4.43 9.72
CA ARG A 193 0.55 4.36 11.05
C ARG A 193 -0.80 5.04 11.05
N ILE A 194 -0.86 6.22 10.45
CA ILE A 194 -2.08 7.04 10.37
C ILE A 194 -3.18 6.27 9.65
N ILE A 195 -2.90 5.68 8.49
CA ILE A 195 -3.91 4.92 7.76
C ILE A 195 -4.43 3.74 8.59
N SER A 196 -3.56 3.05 9.32
CA SER A 196 -3.99 1.97 10.21
C SER A 196 -4.91 2.46 11.32
N ILE A 197 -4.58 3.58 11.97
CA ILE A 197 -5.41 4.20 13.01
C ILE A 197 -6.77 4.61 12.43
N LEU A 198 -6.78 5.22 11.25
CA LEU A 198 -8.00 5.65 10.57
C LEU A 198 -8.90 4.46 10.22
N LEU A 199 -8.35 3.40 9.63
CA LEU A 199 -9.08 2.19 9.31
C LEU A 199 -9.67 1.55 10.57
N THR A 200 -8.87 1.42 11.63
CA THR A 200 -9.30 0.88 12.93
C THR A 200 -10.38 1.74 13.59
N SER A 201 -10.37 3.07 13.36
CA SER A 201 -11.37 3.97 13.92
C SER A 201 -12.77 3.79 13.32
N VAL A 202 -12.86 3.26 12.10
CA VAL A 202 -14.14 2.96 11.43
C VAL A 202 -14.67 1.61 11.85
N ASP A 203 -13.82 0.58 11.74
CA ASP A 203 -14.14 -0.79 12.15
C ASP A 203 -12.85 -1.63 12.17
N LYS A 204 -12.72 -2.53 13.13
CA LYS A 204 -11.57 -3.42 13.24
C LYS A 204 -11.63 -4.48 12.15
N SER A 205 -10.49 -4.77 11.49
CA SER A 205 -10.40 -5.86 10.51
C SER A 205 -10.58 -7.23 11.19
N ASP A 206 -11.14 -8.18 10.43
CA ASP A 206 -11.24 -9.58 10.84
C ASP A 206 -9.88 -10.30 10.76
N PHE A 207 -8.94 -9.75 10.00
CA PHE A 207 -7.60 -10.30 9.79
C PHE A 207 -6.54 -9.23 10.04
N TYR A 208 -5.47 -9.58 10.73
CA TYR A 208 -4.34 -8.66 10.92
C TYR A 208 -3.61 -8.39 9.60
N SER A 209 -3.20 -9.46 8.89
CA SER A 209 -2.51 -9.35 7.60
C SER A 209 -2.50 -10.65 6.82
N VAL A 210 -2.15 -10.56 5.53
CA VAL A 210 -2.02 -11.72 4.63
C VAL A 210 -0.78 -12.55 4.96
N ASN A 211 0.36 -11.89 5.27
CA ASN A 211 1.67 -12.52 5.38
C ASN A 211 2.33 -12.38 6.76
N GLY A 212 1.60 -11.91 7.78
CA GLY A 212 2.13 -11.75 9.15
C GLY A 212 2.97 -10.47 9.31
N ASP A 213 3.80 -10.47 10.35
CA ASP A 213 4.74 -9.38 10.63
C ASP A 213 5.89 -9.39 9.62
N ILE A 214 6.17 -8.23 9.02
CA ILE A 214 7.21 -8.10 7.98
C ILE A 214 8.61 -8.44 8.51
N ASN A 215 8.90 -8.09 9.77
CA ASN A 215 10.21 -8.28 10.37
C ASN A 215 10.49 -9.77 10.68
N ASN A 216 9.43 -10.53 10.99
CA ASN A 216 9.51 -11.94 11.37
C ASN A 216 9.14 -12.90 10.23
N SER A 217 8.59 -12.38 9.13
CA SER A 217 8.06 -13.21 8.03
C SER A 217 9.13 -13.88 7.16
N GLY A 218 10.38 -13.37 7.17
CA GLY A 218 11.42 -13.76 6.20
C GLY A 218 11.10 -13.34 4.76
N CYS A 219 10.18 -12.38 4.59
CA CYS A 219 9.73 -11.88 3.27
C CYS A 219 10.42 -10.58 2.86
N TRP A 220 11.18 -9.95 3.73
CA TRP A 220 11.84 -8.67 3.47
C TRP A 220 13.33 -8.82 3.20
N PHE A 221 13.81 -8.21 2.14
CA PHE A 221 15.22 -8.17 1.77
C PHE A 221 15.72 -6.74 1.63
N SER A 222 16.85 -6.44 2.24
CA SER A 222 17.53 -5.14 2.10
C SER A 222 18.13 -4.93 0.70
N LYS A 223 18.50 -6.02 0.00
CA LYS A 223 19.14 -6.01 -1.32
C LYS A 223 18.45 -6.99 -2.27
N TYR A 224 18.30 -6.56 -3.54
CA TYR A 224 17.69 -7.37 -4.60
C TYR A 224 18.46 -8.66 -4.88
N GLU A 225 19.76 -8.62 -4.80
CA GLU A 225 20.66 -9.76 -5.05
C GLU A 225 20.33 -10.93 -4.11
N LYS A 226 20.03 -10.65 -2.84
CA LYS A 226 19.62 -11.69 -1.87
C LYS A 226 18.31 -12.39 -2.28
N TYR A 227 17.36 -11.61 -2.81
CA TYR A 227 16.13 -12.18 -3.36
C TYR A 227 16.38 -12.96 -4.65
N ASN A 228 17.21 -12.41 -5.57
CA ASN A 228 17.47 -13.01 -6.88
C ASN A 228 18.24 -14.34 -6.77
N ASN A 229 19.01 -14.53 -5.70
CA ASN A 229 19.75 -15.75 -5.41
C ASN A 229 18.92 -16.82 -4.68
N LEU A 230 17.61 -16.62 -4.51
CA LEU A 230 16.74 -17.65 -3.97
C LEU A 230 16.56 -18.78 -4.99
N ASN A 231 16.96 -20.00 -4.63
CA ASN A 231 16.78 -21.19 -5.48
C ASN A 231 15.29 -21.55 -5.64
N TYR A 232 14.46 -21.19 -4.67
CA TYR A 232 13.00 -21.40 -4.71
C TYR A 232 12.26 -20.43 -3.79
N PHE A 233 11.00 -20.16 -4.12
CA PHE A 233 10.16 -19.22 -3.38
C PHE A 233 9.27 -19.96 -2.38
N LYS A 234 9.66 -19.96 -1.09
CA LYS A 234 8.88 -20.54 0.01
C LYS A 234 7.63 -19.72 0.33
N LYS A 235 7.76 -18.41 0.28
CA LYS A 235 6.71 -17.47 0.70
C LYS A 235 5.86 -16.99 -0.49
N ASN A 236 4.65 -16.52 -0.18
CA ASN A 236 3.72 -16.05 -1.22
C ASN A 236 4.19 -14.75 -1.88
N MET A 237 4.88 -13.91 -1.14
CA MET A 237 5.36 -12.59 -1.58
C MET A 237 6.68 -12.25 -0.91
N TYR A 238 7.45 -11.40 -1.59
CA TYR A 238 8.68 -10.82 -1.07
C TYR A 238 8.71 -9.32 -1.31
N LYS A 239 9.24 -8.57 -0.34
CA LYS A 239 9.44 -7.13 -0.39
C LYS A 239 10.92 -6.83 -0.44
N ILE A 240 11.33 -6.02 -1.40
CA ILE A 240 12.71 -5.53 -1.50
C ILE A 240 12.76 -4.07 -1.05
N SER A 241 13.77 -3.71 -0.26
CA SER A 241 14.00 -2.31 0.07
C SER A 241 14.37 -1.54 -1.19
N SER A 242 13.63 -0.47 -1.47
CA SER A 242 13.89 0.40 -2.63
C SER A 242 14.79 1.58 -2.30
N GLY A 243 15.12 1.80 -1.01
CA GLY A 243 15.94 2.92 -0.57
C GLY A 243 15.23 4.29 -0.64
N ARG A 244 13.92 4.30 -0.77
CA ARG A 244 13.08 5.50 -0.97
C ARG A 244 12.54 6.04 0.34
#